data_37a5f4f4cf61eb210ffc91c61d000b34
#
_entry.id   37a5f4f4cf61eb210ffc91c61d000b34
#
_cell.length_a   1.000
_cell.length_b   1.000
_cell.length_c   1.000
_cell.angle_alpha   90.00
_cell.angle_beta   90.00
_cell.angle_gamma   90.00
#
_symmetry.space_group_name_H-M   'P 1'
#
loop_
_entity.id
_entity.type
_entity.pdbx_description
1 polymer ?
#
loop_
_entity_poly.entity_id
_entity_poly.type
_entity_poly.pdbx_seq_one_letter_code
_entity_poly.pdbx_strand_id
1 'polypeptide(L)'
;MKSSDGWRHMAKVRFAESFVQDLVDKVSAKSKRDEIRAACSLLEDFPEIGSPVTRPAFVRRYGETVRRLSCRPFVIAYEYHAEANEVRVLGLM
;
A
#
# COMPACT_ATOMS: atom_id res chain seq x y z
N MET A 1 -22.35 -3.64 -18.20
CA MET A 1 -21.96 -4.00 -18.16
C MET A 1 -21.42 -3.85 -18.21
N LYS A 2 -21.48 -3.81 -17.92
CA LYS A 2 -20.95 -4.06 -17.73
C LYS A 2 -20.17 -3.81 -17.61
N SER A 3 -20.12 -3.50 -17.38
CA SER A 3 -19.37 -3.55 -17.14
C SER A 3 -18.62 -3.50 -16.94
N SER A 4 -18.48 -3.12 -16.86
CA SER A 4 -17.85 -3.32 -16.44
C SER A 4 -16.97 -3.70 -16.51
N ASP A 5 -16.16 -3.29 -17.14
CA ASP A 5 -15.50 -4.52 -16.91
C ASP A 5 -14.04 -4.38 -16.49
N GLY A 6 -13.18 -3.66 -17.17
CA GLY A 6 -11.84 -3.35 -16.72
C GLY A 6 -11.85 -2.65 -15.37
N TRP A 7 -12.73 -1.75 -15.23
CA TRP A 7 -12.87 -0.99 -14.00
C TRP A 7 -13.34 -1.86 -12.84
N ARG A 8 -13.96 -2.96 -13.14
CA ARG A 8 -14.38 -3.87 -12.11
C ARG A 8 -13.23 -4.61 -11.46
N HIS A 9 -12.06 -4.51 -12.05
CA HIS A 9 -10.91 -5.20 -11.53
C HIS A 9 -10.06 -4.31 -10.62
N MET A 10 -10.57 -3.13 -10.30
CA MET A 10 -9.89 -2.29 -9.32
C MET A 10 -9.82 -3.02 -7.98
N ALA A 11 -8.63 -3.04 -7.42
CA ALA A 11 -8.42 -3.69 -6.14
C ALA A 11 -9.04 -2.85 -5.01
N LYS A 12 -9.55 -3.53 -4.00
CA LYS A 12 -10.01 -2.87 -2.80
C LYS A 12 -8.78 -2.59 -1.94
N VAL A 13 -8.61 -1.36 -1.52
CA VAL A 13 -7.48 -0.97 -0.66
C VAL A 13 -7.98 -0.82 0.77
N ARG A 14 -7.37 -1.58 1.68
CA ARG A 14 -7.65 -1.50 3.11
C ARG A 14 -6.41 -1.03 3.84
N PHE A 15 -6.61 -0.28 4.90
CA PHE A 15 -5.52 0.27 5.68
C PHE A 15 -5.50 -0.39 7.05
N ALA A 16 -4.38 -1.02 7.37
CA ALA A 16 -4.18 -1.59 8.70
C ALA A 16 -4.05 -0.45 9.70
N GLU A 17 -4.46 -0.72 10.94
CA GLU A 17 -4.37 0.25 12.01
C GLU A 17 -2.93 0.71 12.21
N SER A 18 -1.96 -0.20 12.06
CA SER A 18 -0.55 0.13 12.15
C SER A 18 -0.12 1.17 11.13
N PHE A 19 -0.67 1.12 9.92
CA PHE A 19 -0.38 2.12 8.90
C PHE A 19 -0.94 3.48 9.29
N VAL A 20 -2.19 3.50 9.75
CA VAL A 20 -2.85 4.74 10.16
C VAL A 20 -2.07 5.38 11.30
N GLN A 21 -1.63 4.57 12.27
CA GLN A 21 -0.85 5.05 13.39
C GLN A 21 0.50 5.60 12.93
N ASP A 22 1.16 4.90 12.04
CA ASP A 22 2.44 5.37 11.47
C ASP A 22 2.26 6.70 10.75
N LEU A 23 1.17 6.84 10.02
CA LEU A 23 0.89 8.08 9.30
C LEU A 23 0.73 9.25 10.26
N VAL A 24 -0.02 9.05 11.32
CA VAL A 24 -0.24 10.08 12.34
C VAL A 24 1.08 10.43 13.04
N ASP A 25 1.87 9.42 13.38
CA ASP A 25 3.09 9.63 14.16
C ASP A 25 4.24 10.21 13.35
N LYS A 26 4.35 9.85 12.08
CA LYS A 26 5.54 10.17 11.30
C LYS A 26 5.36 11.28 10.29
N VAL A 27 4.14 11.60 9.90
CA VAL A 27 3.87 12.54 8.83
C VAL A 27 3.07 13.72 9.36
N SER A 28 3.74 14.84 9.58
CA SER A 28 3.08 16.03 10.08
C SER A 28 2.57 16.95 8.97
N ALA A 29 3.26 16.95 7.82
CA ALA A 29 2.88 17.84 6.72
C ALA A 29 1.70 17.29 5.94
N LYS A 30 0.68 18.13 5.76
CA LYS A 30 -0.52 17.75 5.01
C LYS A 30 -0.19 17.37 3.57
N SER A 31 0.71 18.12 2.94
CA SER A 31 1.09 17.84 1.55
C SER A 31 1.69 16.45 1.40
N LYS A 32 2.50 16.02 2.37
CA LYS A 32 3.08 14.70 2.33
C LYS A 32 2.03 13.61 2.57
N ARG A 33 1.09 13.87 3.48
CA ARG A 33 -0.02 12.92 3.69
C ARG A 33 -0.84 12.76 2.43
N ASP A 34 -1.07 13.85 1.70
CA ASP A 34 -1.82 13.80 0.45
C ASP A 34 -1.05 13.00 -0.61
N GLU A 35 0.27 13.15 -0.68
CA GLU A 35 1.10 12.35 -1.59
C GLU A 35 1.02 10.87 -1.28
N ILE A 36 1.07 10.52 0.01
CA ILE A 36 0.99 9.13 0.45
C ILE A 36 -0.38 8.55 0.10
N ARG A 37 -1.43 9.34 0.31
CA ARG A 37 -2.78 8.91 -0.05
C ARG A 37 -2.91 8.68 -1.54
N ALA A 38 -2.34 9.57 -2.35
CA ALA A 38 -2.36 9.42 -3.80
C ALA A 38 -1.59 8.18 -4.23
N ALA A 39 -0.45 7.90 -3.60
CA ALA A 39 0.32 6.69 -3.88
C ALA A 39 -0.50 5.44 -3.56
N CYS A 40 -1.21 5.45 -2.45
CA CYS A 40 -2.06 4.31 -2.09
C CYS A 40 -3.21 4.14 -3.08
N SER A 41 -3.74 5.23 -3.63
CA SER A 41 -4.81 5.16 -4.62
C SER A 41 -4.36 4.48 -5.90
N LEU A 42 -3.08 4.59 -6.26
CA LEU A 42 -2.54 3.89 -7.42
C LEU A 42 -2.66 2.39 -7.27
N LEU A 43 -2.68 1.89 -6.05
CA LEU A 43 -2.78 0.45 -5.80
C LEU A 43 -4.13 -0.13 -6.19
N GLU A 44 -5.15 0.70 -6.36
CA GLU A 44 -6.45 0.25 -6.84
C GLU A 44 -6.35 -0.23 -8.29
N ASP A 45 -5.56 0.48 -9.09
CA ASP A 45 -5.39 0.16 -10.51
C ASP A 45 -4.17 -0.73 -10.75
N PHE A 46 -3.14 -0.56 -9.94
CA PHE A 46 -1.85 -1.24 -10.13
C PHE A 46 -1.39 -1.86 -8.83
N PRO A 47 -2.08 -2.91 -8.35
CA PRO A 47 -1.75 -3.48 -7.04
C PRO A 47 -0.36 -4.11 -6.96
N GLU A 48 0.26 -4.39 -8.10
CA GLU A 48 1.58 -4.99 -8.13
C GLU A 48 2.68 -4.01 -8.52
N ILE A 49 2.39 -2.72 -8.49
CA ILE A 49 3.35 -1.70 -8.90
C ILE A 49 4.57 -1.65 -7.98
N GLY A 50 4.42 -2.00 -6.72
CA GLY A 50 5.50 -1.99 -5.76
C GLY A 50 6.48 -3.13 -5.97
N SER A 51 7.67 -3.00 -5.43
CA SER A 51 8.70 -4.02 -5.53
C SER A 51 8.61 -5.00 -4.38
N PRO A 52 8.95 -6.28 -4.61
CA PRO A 52 9.05 -7.23 -3.52
C PRO A 52 10.11 -6.77 -2.52
N VAL A 53 9.90 -7.07 -1.26
CA VAL A 53 10.84 -6.70 -0.21
C VAL A 53 11.76 -7.87 0.05
N THR A 54 13.07 -7.60 0.06
CA THR A 54 14.08 -8.61 0.32
C THR A 54 14.86 -8.34 1.60
N ARG A 55 14.73 -7.16 2.18
CA ARG A 55 15.46 -6.81 3.41
C ARG A 55 14.92 -7.63 4.57
N PRO A 56 15.83 -8.31 5.32
CA PRO A 56 15.38 -9.17 6.43
C PRO A 56 14.53 -8.46 7.48
N ALA A 57 14.85 -7.20 7.78
CA ALA A 57 14.10 -6.45 8.78
C ALA A 57 12.64 -6.25 8.36
N PHE A 58 12.41 -5.96 7.07
CA PHE A 58 11.06 -5.84 6.52
C PHE A 58 10.33 -7.15 6.52
N VAL A 59 11.01 -8.20 6.08
CA VAL A 59 10.42 -9.54 6.03
C VAL A 59 10.00 -10.00 7.41
N ARG A 60 10.84 -9.75 8.42
CA ARG A 60 10.52 -10.12 9.80
C ARG A 60 9.31 -9.37 10.33
N ARG A 61 9.16 -8.12 9.93
CA ARG A 61 8.06 -7.29 10.45
C ARG A 61 6.75 -7.53 9.72
N TYR A 62 6.79 -7.69 8.40
CA TYR A 62 5.59 -7.71 7.58
C TYR A 62 5.34 -9.02 6.84
N GLY A 63 6.31 -9.92 6.82
CA GLY A 63 6.20 -11.20 6.11
C GLY A 63 6.83 -11.17 4.74
N GLU A 64 6.89 -12.33 4.10
CA GLU A 64 7.58 -12.49 2.84
C GLU A 64 6.81 -12.02 1.63
N THR A 65 5.50 -11.85 1.78
CA THR A 65 4.63 -11.45 0.67
C THR A 65 4.47 -9.94 0.56
N VAL A 66 5.15 -9.19 1.41
CA VAL A 66 5.01 -7.74 1.43
C VAL A 66 5.73 -7.11 0.23
N ARG A 67 5.13 -6.04 -0.26
CA ARG A 67 5.72 -5.19 -1.30
C ARG A 67 5.95 -3.81 -0.73
N ARG A 68 6.86 -3.07 -1.36
CA ARG A 68 7.13 -1.70 -0.96
C ARG A 68 6.85 -0.74 -2.10
N LEU A 69 6.31 0.41 -1.75
CA LEU A 69 6.07 1.50 -2.69
C LEU A 69 6.73 2.75 -2.13
N SER A 70 7.66 3.32 -2.88
CA SER A 70 8.37 4.51 -2.41
C SER A 70 7.50 5.75 -2.47
N CYS A 71 7.54 6.52 -1.39
CA CYS A 71 6.93 7.84 -1.33
C CYS A 71 7.86 8.68 -0.46
N ARG A 72 9.00 9.04 -1.02
CA ARG A 72 10.11 9.65 -0.28
C ARG A 72 9.70 10.78 0.62
N PRO A 73 10.24 10.84 1.82
CA PRO A 73 11.29 9.97 2.38
C PRO A 73 10.75 8.67 2.97
N PHE A 74 9.48 8.36 2.74
CA PHE A 74 8.83 7.20 3.33
C PHE A 74 8.74 6.04 2.34
N VAL A 75 8.52 4.85 2.91
CA VAL A 75 8.25 3.64 2.14
C VAL A 75 6.95 3.05 2.67
N ILE A 76 6.03 2.79 1.76
CA ILE A 76 4.74 2.18 2.08
C ILE A 76 4.89 0.67 1.96
N ALA A 77 4.60 -0.05 3.04
CA ALA A 77 4.62 -1.51 3.04
C ALA A 77 3.19 -2.00 2.85
N TYR A 78 2.98 -2.87 1.88
CA TYR A 78 1.64 -3.38 1.60
C TYR A 78 1.71 -4.82 1.08
N GLU A 79 0.56 -5.50 1.12
CA GLU A 79 0.40 -6.82 0.53
C GLU A 79 -0.73 -6.79 -0.48
N TYR A 80 -0.59 -7.58 -1.53
CA TYR A 80 -1.67 -7.76 -2.48
C TYR A 80 -2.15 -9.21 -2.43
N HIS A 81 -3.42 -9.38 -2.14
CA HIS A 81 -4.07 -10.68 -2.10
C HIS A 81 -4.87 -10.85 -3.39
N ALA A 82 -4.27 -11.48 -4.38
CA ALA A 82 -4.85 -11.56 -5.72
C ALA A 82 -6.19 -12.28 -5.74
N GLU A 83 -6.35 -13.31 -4.90
CA GLU A 83 -7.57 -14.08 -4.86
C GLU A 83 -8.78 -13.23 -4.48
N ALA A 84 -8.58 -12.31 -3.55
CA ALA A 84 -9.63 -11.41 -3.10
C ALA A 84 -9.59 -10.07 -3.84
N ASN A 85 -8.60 -9.87 -4.69
CA ASN A 85 -8.33 -8.59 -5.35
C ASN A 85 -8.30 -7.46 -4.31
N GLU A 86 -7.53 -7.67 -3.26
CA GLU A 86 -7.47 -6.77 -2.12
C GLU A 86 -6.05 -6.40 -1.80
N VAL A 87 -5.83 -5.11 -1.57
CA VAL A 87 -4.55 -4.58 -1.11
C VAL A 87 -4.69 -4.23 0.35
N ARG A 88 -3.73 -4.66 1.16
CA ARG A 88 -3.65 -4.27 2.57
C ARG A 88 -2.42 -3.43 2.77
N VAL A 89 -2.61 -2.18 3.15
CA VAL A 89 -1.52 -1.27 3.45
C VAL A 89 -1.16 -1.46 4.92
N LEU A 90 0.04 -1.95 5.18
CA LEU A 90 0.42 -2.45 6.50
C LEU A 90 1.17 -1.45 7.36
N GLY A 91 2.01 -0.62 6.75
CA GLY A 91 2.80 0.29 7.54
C GLY A 91 3.55 1.30 6.69
N LEU A 92 4.16 2.26 7.39
CA LEU A 92 4.92 3.33 6.76
C LEU A 92 6.28 3.39 7.46
N MET A 93 7.34 3.36 6.67
CA MET A 93 8.70 3.38 7.22
C MET A 93 9.52 4.52 6.70
#